data_44b29b190621b37948e887a2f5fc1625
#
_entry.id   44b29b190621b37948e887a2f5fc1625
#
_cell.length_a   1.000
_cell.length_b   1.000
_cell.length_c   1.000
_cell.angle_alpha   90.00
_cell.angle_beta   90.00
_cell.angle_gamma   90.00
#
_symmetry.space_group_name_H-M   'P 1'
#
loop_
_entity.id
_entity.type
_entity.pdbx_description
1 polymer ?
#
loop_
_entity_poly.entity_id
_entity_poly.type
_entity_poly.pdbx_seq_one_letter_code
_entity_poly.pdbx_strand_id
1 'polypeptide(L)'
;MRGVPAAALTPRMRGEEKGQTPASRPNGGPPTPARTTQAAQRKRHDGPGAREYPAAEVRTPRKIPGQKPPDKFGNPLLTHYFCNDKANDMSEQKLKIGIAQGDPNGIGWEVILKALADTRMTELCTPVIYGSPRAAEHYRKLLAGMEEAVLNPVVSGHEARSGKVNLVACGEVEQVTPGQATPEAGRAAVEALRRATQELKEGRIDALVTAPFDKETVQSDDFRHTGHTEFLGAELEGEPLMVLCSDILRVGLVTKHIPVSEISRSISREKIVRDLQTMRRTLIEDFGIVEPRIAVMALNPHAGDGGLLGTEEEEIIKPAIVEAYGQGILAFGPFAADGLFAGGGYARYDGILAMYHDQGLAPFKSLSPDGVNFTAGLSKVRTSPDHGTAFDIAGQDKADAQSMRNAIYAAIDIVGHRRAWTRWSADPLPRAERERNNRDSSAREQTRPERER
;
A
#
# COMPACT_ATOMS: atom_id res chain seq x y z
N MET A 1 14.98 5.19 -64.02
CA MET A 1 16.45 5.12 -64.20
C MET A 1 16.99 4.53 -62.90
N ARG A 2 17.30 3.29 -62.92
CA ARG A 2 18.64 2.66 -62.73
C ARG A 2 19.26 3.08 -61.37
N GLY A 3 19.66 2.27 -60.45
CA GLY A 3 20.01 0.83 -60.46
C GLY A 3 20.42 0.42 -59.03
N VAL A 4 20.28 -0.82 -58.78
CA VAL A 4 20.72 -1.73 -57.71
C VAL A 4 22.23 -2.05 -57.93
N PRO A 5 23.04 -2.81 -57.13
CA PRO A 5 22.79 -3.57 -55.90
C PRO A 5 23.98 -3.68 -54.88
N ALA A 6 23.68 -4.31 -53.73
CA ALA A 6 24.38 -5.39 -53.01
C ALA A 6 25.89 -5.43 -52.83
N ALA A 7 26.30 -5.79 -51.62
CA ALA A 7 27.17 -6.96 -51.33
C ALA A 7 27.36 -7.23 -49.86
N ALA A 8 27.03 -8.42 -49.51
CA ALA A 8 27.38 -9.26 -48.38
C ALA A 8 28.89 -9.46 -48.22
N LEU A 9 29.34 -9.66 -46.97
CA LEU A 9 30.58 -10.42 -46.65
C LEU A 9 30.49 -10.98 -45.23
N THR A 10 30.24 -12.28 -45.15
CA THR A 10 30.72 -13.17 -44.07
C THR A 10 32.17 -13.56 -44.33
N PRO A 11 32.94 -13.94 -43.32
CA PRO A 11 33.71 -15.17 -43.48
C PRO A 11 33.59 -16.20 -42.35
N ARG A 12 33.70 -17.40 -42.81
CA ARG A 12 33.79 -18.74 -42.20
C ARG A 12 35.04 -18.95 -41.34
N MET A 13 34.86 -19.72 -40.21
CA MET A 13 35.33 -21.09 -40.00
C MET A 13 36.82 -21.42 -39.88
N ARG A 14 37.08 -22.27 -38.90
CA ARG A 14 38.05 -23.34 -38.61
C ARG A 14 39.02 -22.97 -37.49
N GLY A 15 39.36 -23.88 -36.58
CA GLY A 15 39.44 -25.31 -36.57
C GLY A 15 39.60 -25.91 -35.16
N GLU A 16 39.39 -27.16 -35.14
CA GLU A 16 39.49 -28.14 -34.08
C GLU A 16 40.92 -28.27 -33.47
N GLU A 17 41.00 -28.64 -32.18
CA GLU A 17 41.82 -29.82 -31.82
C GLU A 17 41.48 -30.36 -30.42
N LYS A 18 41.49 -31.65 -30.38
CA LYS A 18 41.18 -32.68 -29.40
C LYS A 18 42.25 -32.79 -28.30
N GLY A 19 41.80 -33.32 -27.13
CA GLY A 19 42.73 -34.19 -26.42
C GLY A 19 42.47 -34.35 -24.90
N GLN A 20 41.82 -35.45 -24.55
CA GLN A 20 42.16 -36.42 -23.49
C GLN A 20 41.78 -36.12 -22.02
N THR A 21 40.79 -36.87 -21.55
CA THR A 21 40.68 -37.41 -20.17
C THR A 21 41.75 -38.51 -19.92
N PRO A 22 42.10 -38.82 -18.60
CA PRO A 22 41.30 -39.80 -17.88
C PRO A 22 41.24 -39.68 -16.32
N ALA A 23 40.15 -40.20 -15.80
CA ALA A 23 39.93 -41.09 -14.65
C ALA A 23 40.67 -40.92 -13.29
N SER A 24 39.93 -40.82 -12.17
CA SER A 24 39.65 -41.91 -11.22
C SER A 24 39.26 -41.34 -9.83
N ARG A 25 38.21 -41.96 -9.26
CA ARG A 25 37.78 -41.85 -7.84
C ARG A 25 38.77 -42.62 -6.93
N PRO A 26 38.75 -42.56 -5.55
CA PRO A 26 37.56 -42.82 -4.73
C PRO A 26 37.45 -42.09 -3.35
N ASN A 27 36.22 -42.15 -2.83
CA ASN A 27 35.76 -42.31 -1.44
C ASN A 27 36.48 -41.70 -0.22
N GLY A 28 35.71 -40.94 0.59
CA GLY A 28 35.98 -40.70 2.03
C GLY A 28 34.86 -39.90 2.68
N GLY A 29 34.04 -40.57 3.49
CA GLY A 29 32.92 -39.97 4.22
C GLY A 29 33.34 -39.10 5.44
N PRO A 30 32.38 -38.54 6.16
CA PRO A 30 32.59 -37.42 7.10
C PRO A 30 32.96 -37.85 8.52
N PRO A 31 33.65 -37.01 9.31
CA PRO A 31 33.73 -37.20 10.75
C PRO A 31 32.83 -36.22 11.52
N THR A 32 32.16 -36.75 12.51
CA THR A 32 31.33 -36.17 13.54
C THR A 32 32.18 -35.40 14.58
N PRO A 33 31.62 -34.40 15.32
CA PRO A 33 32.40 -33.49 16.16
C PRO A 33 32.64 -34.02 17.58
N ALA A 34 33.84 -33.75 18.08
CA ALA A 34 34.19 -33.94 19.49
C ALA A 34 34.08 -32.62 20.27
N ARG A 35 33.44 -32.69 21.43
CA ARG A 35 33.41 -31.67 22.51
C ARG A 35 34.80 -31.49 23.08
N THR A 36 35.23 -30.25 23.31
CA THR A 36 36.18 -29.95 24.39
C THR A 36 35.94 -28.54 24.94
N THR A 37 35.59 -28.48 26.19
CA THR A 37 35.55 -27.34 27.09
C THR A 37 36.97 -26.84 27.37
N GLN A 38 37.21 -25.53 27.20
CA GLN A 38 38.27 -24.86 28.01
C GLN A 38 37.88 -23.38 28.24
N ALA A 39 37.82 -23.06 29.53
CA ALA A 39 37.63 -21.74 30.06
C ALA A 39 38.90 -20.89 29.87
N ALA A 40 38.73 -19.65 29.37
CA ALA A 40 39.78 -18.65 29.39
C ALA A 40 39.26 -17.39 30.09
N GLN A 41 39.76 -17.16 31.31
CA GLN A 41 39.65 -15.95 32.08
C GLN A 41 40.20 -14.76 31.29
N ARG A 42 39.42 -13.70 31.09
CA ARG A 42 39.92 -12.37 30.72
C ARG A 42 39.62 -11.35 31.82
N LYS A 43 40.68 -10.70 32.22
CA LYS A 43 40.80 -9.66 33.25
C LYS A 43 39.87 -8.47 32.95
N ARG A 44 39.20 -8.02 33.99
CA ARG A 44 38.48 -6.73 34.02
C ARG A 44 39.49 -5.59 34.03
N HIS A 45 39.28 -4.61 33.15
CA HIS A 45 39.84 -3.26 33.28
C HIS A 45 38.74 -2.34 33.76
N ASP A 46 38.91 -1.78 34.90
CA ASP A 46 38.07 -0.76 35.52
C ASP A 46 38.33 0.59 34.83
N GLY A 47 37.30 1.23 34.33
CA GLY A 47 37.25 2.61 33.86
C GLY A 47 36.02 3.32 34.47
N PRO A 48 36.03 4.61 34.76
CA PRO A 48 35.13 5.23 35.73
C PRO A 48 33.80 5.70 35.16
N GLY A 49 32.73 5.48 35.93
CA GLY A 49 31.57 6.38 35.98
C GLY A 49 30.42 6.16 34.99
N ALA A 50 29.67 5.07 35.16
CA ALA A 50 28.31 4.99 34.64
C ALA A 50 27.32 5.56 35.68
N ARG A 51 26.66 6.67 35.38
CA ARG A 51 25.50 7.16 36.14
C ARG A 51 24.33 6.23 35.92
N GLU A 52 23.87 5.57 36.97
CA GLU A 52 22.62 4.84 36.99
C GLU A 52 21.44 5.83 36.86
N TYR A 53 20.62 5.64 35.84
CA TYR A 53 19.30 6.26 35.74
C TYR A 53 18.29 5.29 36.39
N PRO A 54 17.39 5.77 37.26
CA PRO A 54 16.40 4.93 37.88
C PRO A 54 15.42 4.38 36.84
N ALA A 55 15.15 3.09 36.90
CA ALA A 55 14.14 2.41 36.07
C ALA A 55 12.79 3.06 36.31
N ALA A 56 12.19 3.55 35.21
CA ALA A 56 10.81 4.03 35.22
C ALA A 56 9.88 2.84 35.50
N GLU A 57 9.17 2.89 36.63
CA GLU A 57 8.06 1.97 36.92
C GLU A 57 7.02 2.04 35.82
N VAL A 58 6.83 0.94 35.11
CA VAL A 58 5.72 0.71 34.20
C VAL A 58 4.45 0.58 35.04
N ARG A 59 3.71 1.67 35.18
CA ARG A 59 2.38 1.64 35.81
C ARG A 59 1.42 0.88 34.92
N THR A 60 1.03 -0.32 35.37
CA THR A 60 -0.09 -1.07 34.80
C THR A 60 -1.38 -0.23 34.84
N PRO A 61 -2.16 -0.16 33.75
CA PRO A 61 -3.40 0.60 33.75
C PRO A 61 -4.40 -0.03 34.73
N ARG A 62 -5.04 0.81 35.57
CA ARG A 62 -6.10 0.40 36.49
C ARG A 62 -7.29 -0.17 35.71
N LYS A 63 -7.71 -1.40 36.07
CA LYS A 63 -8.93 -2.01 35.56
C LYS A 63 -10.15 -1.15 35.88
N ILE A 64 -10.87 -0.76 34.85
CA ILE A 64 -12.19 -0.14 34.99
C ILE A 64 -13.20 -1.28 35.18
N PRO A 65 -14.03 -1.28 36.23
CA PRO A 65 -15.03 -2.34 36.46
C PRO A 65 -16.12 -2.28 35.36
N GLY A 66 -16.30 -3.41 34.66
CA GLY A 66 -17.36 -3.55 33.65
C GLY A 66 -16.91 -3.90 32.24
N GLN A 67 -15.61 -3.93 31.94
CA GLN A 67 -15.11 -4.38 30.62
C GLN A 67 -14.90 -5.89 30.58
N LYS A 68 -15.55 -6.55 29.64
CA LYS A 68 -15.26 -7.95 29.27
C LYS A 68 -13.86 -8.04 28.65
N PRO A 69 -13.11 -9.13 28.85
CA PRO A 69 -11.80 -9.31 28.24
C PRO A 69 -11.94 -9.36 26.70
N PRO A 70 -10.96 -8.85 25.94
CA PRO A 70 -10.97 -8.93 24.48
C PRO A 70 -10.85 -10.38 24.02
N ASP A 71 -11.56 -10.70 22.96
CA ASP A 71 -11.50 -11.99 22.29
C ASP A 71 -10.09 -12.26 21.75
N LYS A 72 -9.74 -13.54 21.59
CA LYS A 72 -8.40 -13.99 21.19
C LYS A 72 -7.98 -13.57 19.75
N PHE A 73 -8.81 -12.82 19.06
CA PHE A 73 -8.56 -12.19 17.76
C PHE A 73 -8.82 -10.68 17.89
N GLY A 74 -7.91 -10.02 18.63
CA GLY A 74 -7.98 -8.57 18.85
C GLY A 74 -7.69 -7.77 17.58
N ASN A 75 -8.72 -7.48 16.79
CA ASN A 75 -8.68 -6.41 15.81
C ASN A 75 -9.40 -5.19 16.43
N PRO A 76 -8.68 -4.14 16.86
CA PRO A 76 -9.31 -2.97 17.47
C PRO A 76 -10.20 -2.18 16.50
N LEU A 77 -10.11 -2.38 15.20
CA LEU A 77 -10.93 -1.70 14.20
C LEU A 77 -12.37 -2.23 14.12
N LEU A 78 -12.62 -3.48 14.47
CA LEU A 78 -13.99 -4.05 14.47
C LEU A 78 -14.84 -3.60 15.67
N THR A 79 -14.25 -3.15 16.78
CA THR A 79 -14.98 -2.80 18.00
C THR A 79 -15.64 -1.41 17.92
N HIS A 80 -15.21 -0.51 17.03
CA HIS A 80 -15.84 0.79 16.87
C HIS A 80 -17.10 0.80 15.99
N TYR A 81 -17.30 -0.21 15.15
CA TYR A 81 -18.47 -0.29 14.27
C TYR A 81 -19.77 -0.72 14.96
N PHE A 82 -19.71 -1.33 16.15
CA PHE A 82 -20.90 -1.89 16.82
C PHE A 82 -21.44 -1.07 18.00
N CYS A 83 -20.85 0.05 18.35
CA CYS A 83 -21.21 0.77 19.58
C CYS A 83 -21.85 2.15 19.45
N ASN A 84 -22.20 2.65 18.25
CA ASN A 84 -23.06 3.85 18.18
C ASN A 84 -23.82 3.88 16.85
N ASP A 85 -25.08 3.58 16.87
CA ASP A 85 -26.19 4.31 16.24
C ASP A 85 -27.44 3.43 16.16
N LYS A 86 -28.08 3.26 17.32
CA LYS A 86 -29.52 2.98 17.31
C LYS A 86 -30.25 4.34 17.33
N ALA A 87 -30.17 5.08 16.25
CA ALA A 87 -31.08 6.18 15.96
C ALA A 87 -30.81 6.73 14.54
N ASN A 88 -31.22 6.01 13.54
CA ASN A 88 -31.94 6.52 12.37
C ASN A 88 -32.18 5.32 11.44
N ASP A 89 -33.41 4.93 11.35
CA ASP A 89 -33.97 3.97 10.41
C ASP A 89 -33.88 4.56 8.98
N MET A 90 -32.73 4.43 8.39
CA MET A 90 -32.54 4.34 6.95
C MET A 90 -31.73 3.06 6.75
N SER A 91 -32.31 2.08 6.11
CA SER A 91 -31.61 0.88 5.61
C SER A 91 -30.39 1.33 4.81
N GLU A 92 -29.24 1.45 5.48
CA GLU A 92 -27.99 1.85 4.84
C GLU A 92 -27.69 0.78 3.80
N GLN A 93 -27.90 1.11 2.53
CA GLN A 93 -27.66 0.21 1.42
C GLN A 93 -26.19 -0.20 1.48
N LYS A 94 -25.91 -1.50 1.59
CA LYS A 94 -24.53 -2.04 1.65
C LYS A 94 -23.71 -1.47 0.51
N LEU A 95 -22.47 -1.10 0.79
CA LEU A 95 -21.52 -0.60 -0.20
C LEU A 95 -21.35 -1.60 -1.34
N LYS A 96 -21.40 -1.12 -2.57
CA LYS A 96 -21.12 -1.91 -3.76
C LYS A 96 -19.64 -1.81 -4.08
N ILE A 97 -18.92 -2.91 -3.90
CA ILE A 97 -17.48 -2.97 -4.17
C ILE A 97 -17.26 -3.65 -5.51
N GLY A 98 -16.82 -2.86 -6.49
CA GLY A 98 -16.40 -3.38 -7.80
C GLY A 98 -15.07 -4.10 -7.69
N ILE A 99 -14.92 -5.23 -8.39
CA ILE A 99 -13.69 -6.01 -8.43
C ILE A 99 -13.37 -6.30 -9.90
N ALA A 100 -12.31 -5.70 -10.44
CA ALA A 100 -11.85 -6.00 -11.79
C ALA A 100 -10.99 -7.27 -11.79
N GLN A 101 -11.25 -8.20 -12.71
CA GLN A 101 -10.67 -9.54 -12.75
C GLN A 101 -9.14 -9.58 -12.87
N GLY A 102 -8.50 -8.52 -13.43
CA GLY A 102 -7.08 -8.54 -13.78
C GLY A 102 -6.79 -9.45 -14.98
N ASP A 103 -5.59 -10.01 -15.04
CA ASP A 103 -5.23 -10.98 -16.08
C ASP A 103 -5.90 -12.32 -15.81
N PRO A 104 -6.78 -12.81 -16.70
CA PRO A 104 -7.51 -14.07 -16.52
C PRO A 104 -6.59 -15.32 -16.52
N ASN A 105 -5.35 -15.22 -16.99
CA ASN A 105 -4.36 -16.30 -16.95
C ASN A 105 -3.44 -16.25 -15.71
N GLY A 106 -3.53 -15.17 -14.91
CA GLY A 106 -2.83 -15.03 -13.63
C GLY A 106 -3.65 -15.56 -12.46
N ILE A 107 -3.22 -15.25 -11.22
CA ILE A 107 -3.90 -15.67 -10.00
C ILE A 107 -5.17 -14.84 -9.68
N GLY A 108 -5.51 -13.83 -10.50
CA GLY A 108 -6.59 -12.87 -10.21
C GLY A 108 -7.90 -13.55 -9.85
N TRP A 109 -8.40 -14.45 -10.69
CA TRP A 109 -9.64 -15.19 -10.41
C TRP A 109 -9.55 -16.10 -9.21
N GLU A 110 -8.40 -16.76 -8.99
CA GLU A 110 -8.17 -17.63 -7.83
C GLU A 110 -8.32 -16.85 -6.53
N VAL A 111 -7.63 -15.70 -6.40
CA VAL A 111 -7.71 -14.89 -5.17
C VAL A 111 -9.06 -14.20 -4.99
N ILE A 112 -9.75 -13.83 -6.08
CA ILE A 112 -11.11 -13.26 -6.04
C ILE A 112 -12.09 -14.31 -5.49
N LEU A 113 -12.14 -15.50 -6.08
CA LEU A 113 -13.06 -16.57 -5.65
C LEU A 113 -12.80 -16.98 -4.21
N LYS A 114 -11.53 -17.20 -3.83
CA LYS A 114 -11.15 -17.53 -2.44
C LYS A 114 -11.48 -16.41 -1.44
N ALA A 115 -11.33 -15.15 -1.83
CA ALA A 115 -11.69 -14.01 -0.97
C ALA A 115 -13.19 -13.92 -0.73
N LEU A 116 -14.01 -14.25 -1.73
CA LEU A 116 -15.47 -14.18 -1.67
C LEU A 116 -16.15 -15.50 -1.26
N ALA A 117 -15.38 -16.57 -1.03
CA ALA A 117 -15.91 -17.85 -0.57
C ALA A 117 -16.55 -17.76 0.82
N ASP A 118 -16.07 -16.88 1.68
CA ASP A 118 -16.67 -16.60 2.97
C ASP A 118 -17.96 -15.78 2.79
N THR A 119 -19.10 -16.38 3.10
CA THR A 119 -20.41 -15.73 2.95
C THR A 119 -20.55 -14.45 3.77
N ARG A 120 -19.77 -14.28 4.85
CA ARG A 120 -19.72 -13.05 5.65
C ARG A 120 -19.27 -11.84 4.83
N MET A 121 -18.51 -12.05 3.75
CA MET A 121 -18.14 -10.96 2.85
C MET A 121 -19.37 -10.27 2.24
N THR A 122 -20.41 -11.03 1.92
CA THR A 122 -21.68 -10.47 1.41
C THR A 122 -22.56 -9.82 2.50
N GLU A 123 -22.20 -10.03 3.78
CA GLU A 123 -22.81 -9.28 4.90
C GLU A 123 -22.18 -7.89 5.04
N LEU A 124 -20.88 -7.75 4.74
CA LEU A 124 -20.14 -6.49 4.83
C LEU A 124 -20.38 -5.57 3.62
N CYS A 125 -20.44 -6.12 2.42
CA CYS A 125 -20.61 -5.35 1.18
C CYS A 125 -21.44 -6.11 0.15
N THR A 126 -21.68 -5.49 -1.00
CA THR A 126 -22.24 -6.09 -2.20
C THR A 126 -21.12 -6.21 -3.24
N PRO A 127 -20.46 -7.37 -3.37
CA PRO A 127 -19.39 -7.56 -4.35
C PRO A 127 -19.94 -7.56 -5.79
N VAL A 128 -19.24 -6.86 -6.69
CA VAL A 128 -19.58 -6.79 -8.13
C VAL A 128 -18.31 -7.06 -8.93
N ILE A 129 -18.16 -8.28 -9.43
CA ILE A 129 -17.02 -8.67 -10.26
C ILE A 129 -17.23 -8.18 -11.68
N TYR A 130 -16.22 -7.57 -12.28
CA TYR A 130 -16.14 -7.23 -13.69
C TYR A 130 -15.15 -8.18 -14.35
N GLY A 131 -15.64 -9.10 -15.18
CA GLY A 131 -14.77 -10.09 -15.77
C GLY A 131 -15.48 -11.12 -16.67
N SER A 132 -14.68 -12.03 -17.24
CA SER A 132 -15.15 -13.08 -18.14
C SER A 132 -15.90 -14.20 -17.40
N PRO A 133 -17.18 -14.47 -17.73
CA PRO A 133 -17.89 -15.63 -17.23
C PRO A 133 -17.17 -16.95 -17.50
N ARG A 134 -16.50 -17.07 -18.65
CA ARG A 134 -15.71 -18.26 -19.01
C ARG A 134 -14.51 -18.45 -18.10
N ALA A 135 -13.78 -17.36 -17.78
CA ALA A 135 -12.68 -17.42 -16.83
C ALA A 135 -13.19 -17.78 -15.43
N ALA A 136 -14.28 -17.17 -14.98
CA ALA A 136 -14.92 -17.51 -13.71
C ALA A 136 -15.25 -19.00 -13.61
N GLU A 137 -15.90 -19.56 -14.64
CA GLU A 137 -16.28 -20.96 -14.69
C GLU A 137 -15.09 -21.89 -14.73
N HIS A 138 -14.01 -21.53 -15.46
CA HIS A 138 -12.77 -22.28 -15.51
C HIS A 138 -12.15 -22.41 -14.09
N TYR A 139 -11.98 -21.29 -13.39
CA TYR A 139 -11.38 -21.29 -12.06
C TYR A 139 -12.29 -21.94 -11.00
N ARG A 140 -13.62 -21.80 -11.09
CA ARG A 140 -14.54 -22.51 -10.20
C ARG A 140 -14.37 -24.04 -10.26
N LYS A 141 -14.14 -24.58 -11.45
CA LYS A 141 -13.89 -26.03 -11.63
C LYS A 141 -12.49 -26.46 -11.19
N LEU A 142 -11.54 -25.54 -11.25
CA LEU A 142 -10.14 -25.81 -10.95
C LEU A 142 -9.83 -25.78 -9.47
N LEU A 143 -10.50 -24.90 -8.71
CA LEU A 143 -10.23 -24.66 -7.30
C LEU A 143 -11.08 -25.56 -6.40
N ALA A 144 -10.44 -26.19 -5.43
CA ALA A 144 -11.12 -27.07 -4.48
C ALA A 144 -12.17 -26.31 -3.66
N GLY A 145 -13.38 -26.86 -3.63
CA GLY A 145 -14.50 -26.30 -2.85
C GLY A 145 -15.16 -25.06 -3.46
N MET A 146 -14.82 -24.70 -4.71
CA MET A 146 -15.44 -23.56 -5.42
C MET A 146 -16.49 -23.98 -6.46
N GLU A 147 -16.72 -25.27 -6.63
CA GLU A 147 -17.65 -25.82 -7.66
C GLU A 147 -19.07 -25.28 -7.47
N GLU A 148 -19.50 -25.08 -6.23
CA GLU A 148 -20.85 -24.59 -5.88
C GLU A 148 -20.92 -23.06 -5.74
N ALA A 149 -19.81 -22.32 -5.93
CA ALA A 149 -19.82 -20.87 -5.84
C ALA A 149 -20.75 -20.26 -6.90
N VAL A 150 -21.81 -19.60 -6.46
CA VAL A 150 -22.82 -19.02 -7.34
C VAL A 150 -22.49 -17.56 -7.60
N LEU A 151 -22.25 -17.23 -8.87
CA LEU A 151 -22.13 -15.85 -9.35
C LEU A 151 -23.46 -15.41 -9.95
N ASN A 152 -24.03 -14.32 -9.45
CA ASN A 152 -25.28 -13.77 -9.92
C ASN A 152 -25.02 -12.84 -11.13
N PRO A 153 -25.43 -13.22 -12.37
CA PRO A 153 -25.18 -12.38 -13.53
C PRO A 153 -26.04 -11.11 -13.47
N VAL A 154 -25.42 -9.97 -13.75
CA VAL A 154 -26.05 -8.65 -13.81
C VAL A 154 -25.48 -7.86 -14.98
N VAL A 155 -26.24 -6.88 -15.50
CA VAL A 155 -25.80 -6.04 -16.63
C VAL A 155 -24.89 -4.91 -16.15
N SER A 156 -25.10 -4.45 -14.91
CA SER A 156 -24.31 -3.36 -14.32
C SER A 156 -24.29 -3.45 -12.79
N GLY A 157 -23.37 -2.73 -12.13
CA GLY A 157 -23.33 -2.59 -10.68
C GLY A 157 -24.61 -1.97 -10.11
N HIS A 158 -25.36 -1.21 -10.90
CA HIS A 158 -26.64 -0.68 -10.45
C HIS A 158 -27.64 -1.80 -10.09
N GLU A 159 -27.65 -2.89 -10.85
CA GLU A 159 -28.54 -4.04 -10.66
C GLU A 159 -28.01 -5.08 -9.66
N ALA A 160 -26.84 -4.82 -9.06
CA ALA A 160 -26.21 -5.73 -8.12
C ALA A 160 -27.13 -6.01 -6.92
N ARG A 161 -27.29 -7.29 -6.59
CA ARG A 161 -28.15 -7.78 -5.49
C ARG A 161 -27.33 -7.94 -4.23
N SER A 162 -27.80 -7.32 -3.15
CA SER A 162 -27.22 -7.50 -1.81
C SER A 162 -27.33 -8.96 -1.38
N GLY A 163 -26.33 -9.44 -0.63
CA GLY A 163 -26.24 -10.83 -0.16
C GLY A 163 -25.81 -11.83 -1.25
N LYS A 164 -25.41 -11.35 -2.43
CA LYS A 164 -24.91 -12.17 -3.53
C LYS A 164 -23.58 -11.61 -4.06
N VAL A 165 -22.74 -12.50 -4.59
CA VAL A 165 -21.60 -12.14 -5.41
C VAL A 165 -22.11 -11.93 -6.83
N ASN A 166 -22.05 -10.69 -7.35
CA ASN A 166 -22.56 -10.31 -8.64
C ASN A 166 -21.46 -10.33 -9.71
N LEU A 167 -21.80 -10.65 -10.96
CA LEU A 167 -20.86 -10.67 -12.09
C LEU A 167 -21.41 -9.86 -13.24
N VAL A 168 -20.68 -8.81 -13.64
CA VAL A 168 -20.86 -8.07 -14.89
C VAL A 168 -19.96 -8.69 -15.94
N ALA A 169 -20.56 -9.29 -16.97
CA ALA A 169 -19.82 -9.92 -18.06
C ALA A 169 -19.08 -8.87 -18.90
N CYS A 170 -17.77 -8.97 -18.97
CA CYS A 170 -16.86 -8.17 -19.79
C CYS A 170 -15.46 -8.80 -19.82
N GLY A 171 -14.58 -8.33 -20.71
CA GLY A 171 -13.24 -8.88 -20.82
C GLY A 171 -13.25 -10.38 -21.12
N GLU A 172 -13.96 -10.76 -22.18
CA GLU A 172 -14.08 -12.15 -22.59
C GLU A 172 -12.76 -12.69 -23.16
N VAL A 173 -12.55 -13.99 -22.94
CA VAL A 173 -11.43 -14.75 -23.49
C VAL A 173 -11.97 -16.01 -24.18
N GLU A 174 -11.35 -16.41 -25.29
CA GLU A 174 -11.72 -17.66 -25.97
C GLU A 174 -11.23 -18.87 -25.18
N GLN A 175 -10.02 -18.78 -24.63
CA GLN A 175 -9.41 -19.82 -23.82
C GLN A 175 -8.69 -19.24 -22.61
N VAL A 176 -8.82 -19.89 -21.46
CA VAL A 176 -8.05 -19.60 -20.26
C VAL A 176 -6.86 -20.55 -20.21
N THR A 177 -5.66 -19.98 -20.15
CA THR A 177 -4.39 -20.71 -20.09
C THR A 177 -3.57 -20.25 -18.90
N PRO A 178 -3.87 -20.74 -17.66
CA PRO A 178 -3.20 -20.30 -16.46
C PRO A 178 -1.67 -20.39 -16.57
N GLY A 179 -0.98 -19.35 -16.12
CA GLY A 179 0.48 -19.27 -16.15
C GLY A 179 1.06 -18.73 -17.47
N GLN A 180 0.22 -18.35 -18.45
CA GLN A 180 0.70 -17.84 -19.74
C GLN A 180 0.28 -16.38 -19.94
N ALA A 181 1.26 -15.51 -20.11
CA ALA A 181 1.04 -14.13 -20.53
C ALA A 181 0.61 -14.09 -22.00
N THR A 182 -0.61 -13.61 -22.30
CA THR A 182 -1.12 -13.54 -23.69
C THR A 182 -1.73 -12.16 -23.98
N PRO A 183 -1.63 -11.66 -25.22
CA PRO A 183 -2.26 -10.39 -25.59
C PRO A 183 -3.79 -10.41 -25.43
N GLU A 184 -4.43 -11.57 -25.59
CA GLU A 184 -5.86 -11.73 -25.39
C GLU A 184 -6.23 -11.51 -23.92
N ALA A 185 -5.50 -12.14 -22.99
CA ALA A 185 -5.69 -11.95 -21.55
C ALA A 185 -5.44 -10.48 -21.13
N GLY A 186 -4.42 -9.84 -21.70
CA GLY A 186 -4.15 -8.42 -21.49
C GLY A 186 -5.32 -7.53 -21.95
N ARG A 187 -5.88 -7.76 -23.14
CA ARG A 187 -7.07 -7.02 -23.61
C ARG A 187 -8.28 -7.23 -22.70
N ALA A 188 -8.53 -8.47 -22.28
CA ALA A 188 -9.61 -8.80 -21.36
C ALA A 188 -9.46 -8.09 -20.01
N ALA A 189 -8.24 -8.00 -19.49
CA ALA A 189 -7.95 -7.26 -18.25
C ALA A 189 -8.22 -5.76 -18.38
N VAL A 190 -7.83 -5.15 -19.52
CA VAL A 190 -8.07 -3.72 -19.81
C VAL A 190 -9.55 -3.43 -19.95
N GLU A 191 -10.30 -4.28 -20.68
CA GLU A 191 -11.75 -4.11 -20.85
C GLU A 191 -12.48 -4.15 -19.51
N ALA A 192 -12.17 -5.14 -18.66
CA ALA A 192 -12.75 -5.24 -17.31
C ALA A 192 -12.41 -4.02 -16.43
N LEU A 193 -11.17 -3.55 -16.50
CA LEU A 193 -10.73 -2.35 -15.77
C LEU A 193 -11.49 -1.10 -16.25
N ARG A 194 -11.61 -0.89 -17.57
CA ARG A 194 -12.32 0.26 -18.15
C ARG A 194 -13.79 0.23 -17.76
N ARG A 195 -14.44 -0.93 -17.87
CA ARG A 195 -15.86 -1.09 -17.50
C ARG A 195 -16.09 -0.78 -16.03
N ALA A 196 -15.28 -1.34 -15.13
CA ALA A 196 -15.38 -1.08 -13.70
C ALA A 196 -15.10 0.39 -13.36
N THR A 197 -14.10 1.02 -13.99
CA THR A 197 -13.77 2.44 -13.79
C THR A 197 -14.90 3.35 -14.26
N GLN A 198 -15.52 3.06 -15.39
CA GLN A 198 -16.66 3.81 -15.88
C GLN A 198 -17.84 3.76 -14.89
N GLU A 199 -18.15 2.58 -14.35
CA GLU A 199 -19.23 2.42 -13.38
C GLU A 199 -18.90 3.06 -12.02
N LEU A 200 -17.62 3.11 -11.64
CA LEU A 200 -17.15 3.86 -10.49
C LEU A 200 -17.34 5.39 -10.67
N LYS A 201 -17.01 5.91 -11.85
CA LYS A 201 -17.23 7.34 -12.20
C LYS A 201 -18.71 7.70 -12.11
N GLU A 202 -19.58 6.85 -12.64
CA GLU A 202 -21.01 7.02 -12.63
C GLU A 202 -21.70 6.77 -11.27
N GLY A 203 -20.94 6.32 -10.27
CA GLY A 203 -21.49 6.03 -8.94
C GLY A 203 -22.36 4.77 -8.87
N ARG A 204 -22.23 3.86 -9.83
CA ARG A 204 -22.93 2.56 -9.83
C ARG A 204 -22.28 1.57 -8.87
N ILE A 205 -21.00 1.78 -8.54
CA ILE A 205 -20.24 1.14 -7.48
C ILE A 205 -19.57 2.22 -6.61
N ASP A 206 -19.31 1.91 -5.33
CA ASP A 206 -18.80 2.86 -4.35
C ASP A 206 -17.26 2.90 -4.32
N ALA A 207 -16.61 1.77 -4.58
CA ALA A 207 -15.17 1.62 -4.66
C ALA A 207 -14.79 0.56 -5.68
N LEU A 208 -13.52 0.57 -6.11
CA LEU A 208 -12.95 -0.39 -7.04
C LEU A 208 -11.76 -1.10 -6.40
N VAL A 209 -11.77 -2.43 -6.42
CA VAL A 209 -10.63 -3.30 -6.12
C VAL A 209 -10.13 -3.88 -7.44
N THR A 210 -8.83 -3.84 -7.70
CA THR A 210 -8.28 -4.38 -8.96
C THR A 210 -7.38 -5.55 -8.69
N ALA A 211 -7.67 -6.71 -9.30
CA ALA A 211 -6.73 -7.80 -9.38
C ALA A 211 -5.56 -7.45 -10.32
N PRO A 212 -4.41 -8.10 -10.16
CA PRO A 212 -3.22 -7.77 -10.94
C PRO A 212 -3.36 -8.13 -12.42
N PHE A 213 -2.70 -7.34 -13.29
CA PHE A 213 -2.52 -7.66 -14.70
C PHE A 213 -1.04 -7.62 -15.09
N ASP A 214 -0.70 -8.26 -16.19
CA ASP A 214 0.65 -8.20 -16.75
C ASP A 214 0.85 -6.89 -17.54
N LYS A 215 1.96 -6.18 -17.23
CA LYS A 215 2.21 -4.84 -17.77
C LYS A 215 2.63 -4.83 -19.25
N GLU A 216 3.13 -5.95 -19.77
CA GLU A 216 3.52 -6.05 -21.17
C GLU A 216 2.31 -6.40 -22.05
N THR A 217 1.49 -7.37 -21.62
CA THR A 217 0.36 -7.85 -22.40
C THR A 217 -0.79 -6.86 -22.51
N VAL A 218 -0.91 -5.92 -21.55
CA VAL A 218 -1.95 -4.86 -21.60
C VAL A 218 -1.61 -3.72 -22.54
N GLN A 219 -0.33 -3.59 -22.99
CA GLN A 219 0.04 -2.50 -23.89
C GLN A 219 -0.62 -2.67 -25.26
N SER A 220 -1.25 -1.60 -25.69
CA SER A 220 -1.92 -1.51 -27.00
C SER A 220 -1.96 -0.06 -27.46
N ASP A 221 -2.42 0.19 -28.68
CA ASP A 221 -2.61 1.55 -29.17
C ASP A 221 -3.60 2.34 -28.32
N ASP A 222 -4.58 1.65 -27.71
CA ASP A 222 -5.62 2.23 -26.87
C ASP A 222 -5.26 2.23 -25.37
N PHE A 223 -4.20 1.54 -24.94
CA PHE A 223 -3.80 1.48 -23.54
C PHE A 223 -2.27 1.56 -23.42
N ARG A 224 -1.77 2.76 -23.15
CA ARG A 224 -0.33 3.07 -23.04
C ARG A 224 0.09 3.43 -21.60
N HIS A 225 -0.71 3.06 -20.61
CA HIS A 225 -0.41 3.32 -19.21
C HIS A 225 0.52 2.26 -18.66
N THR A 226 1.45 2.66 -17.79
CA THR A 226 2.43 1.77 -17.15
C THR A 226 1.83 0.90 -16.04
N GLY A 227 0.57 1.19 -15.62
CA GLY A 227 -0.14 0.43 -14.61
C GLY A 227 -1.51 1.01 -14.26
N HIS A 228 -2.16 0.37 -13.28
CA HIS A 228 -3.48 0.81 -12.79
C HIS A 228 -3.48 2.25 -12.26
N THR A 229 -2.43 2.64 -11.52
CA THR A 229 -2.35 3.96 -10.89
C THR A 229 -2.32 5.08 -11.91
N GLU A 230 -1.55 4.90 -12.98
CA GLU A 230 -1.41 5.87 -14.06
C GLU A 230 -2.70 5.97 -14.88
N PHE A 231 -3.32 4.82 -15.21
CA PHE A 231 -4.63 4.79 -15.88
C PHE A 231 -5.70 5.50 -15.04
N LEU A 232 -5.83 5.14 -13.77
CA LEU A 232 -6.85 5.74 -12.90
C LEU A 232 -6.59 7.22 -12.61
N GLY A 233 -5.31 7.64 -12.54
CA GLY A 233 -4.95 9.06 -12.44
C GLY A 233 -5.33 9.88 -13.67
N ALA A 234 -5.41 9.25 -14.86
CA ALA A 234 -5.89 9.90 -16.08
C ALA A 234 -7.42 9.92 -16.17
N GLU A 235 -8.09 8.92 -15.58
CA GLU A 235 -9.55 8.74 -15.68
C GLU A 235 -10.33 9.41 -14.55
N LEU A 236 -9.74 9.57 -13.38
CA LEU A 236 -10.38 10.09 -12.18
C LEU A 236 -9.76 11.45 -11.78
N GLU A 237 -10.57 12.30 -11.16
CA GLU A 237 -10.09 13.58 -10.65
C GLU A 237 -9.15 13.39 -9.45
N GLY A 238 -8.08 14.21 -9.40
CA GLY A 238 -7.10 14.22 -8.33
C GLY A 238 -5.70 13.84 -8.77
N GLU A 239 -4.74 13.97 -7.86
CA GLU A 239 -3.34 13.57 -8.10
C GLU A 239 -3.04 12.27 -7.35
N PRO A 240 -2.71 11.18 -8.06
CA PRO A 240 -2.55 9.88 -7.43
C PRO A 240 -1.24 9.79 -6.63
N LEU A 241 -1.35 9.49 -5.34
CA LEU A 241 -0.26 9.08 -4.48
C LEU A 241 -0.39 7.57 -4.19
N MET A 242 0.64 6.81 -4.50
CA MET A 242 0.70 5.40 -4.14
C MET A 242 0.98 5.26 -2.64
N VAL A 243 0.07 4.63 -1.92
CA VAL A 243 0.19 4.37 -0.49
C VAL A 243 0.04 2.87 -0.23
N LEU A 244 1.07 2.25 0.32
CA LEU A 244 0.97 0.90 0.87
C LEU A 244 0.43 1.02 2.29
N CYS A 245 -0.61 0.27 2.61
CA CYS A 245 -1.23 0.31 3.94
C CYS A 245 -1.50 -1.09 4.52
N SER A 246 -1.37 -1.17 5.82
CA SER A 246 -1.74 -2.30 6.67
C SER A 246 -2.24 -1.75 8.01
N ASP A 247 -2.60 -2.64 8.93
CA ASP A 247 -3.03 -2.24 10.27
C ASP A 247 -1.97 -1.44 11.04
N ILE A 248 -0.69 -1.72 10.78
CA ILE A 248 0.44 -1.15 11.54
C ILE A 248 1.19 -0.05 10.79
N LEU A 249 1.04 0.09 9.48
CA LEU A 249 1.94 0.92 8.68
C LEU A 249 1.25 1.49 7.43
N ARG A 250 1.52 2.77 7.12
CA ARG A 250 1.08 3.45 5.88
C ARG A 250 2.26 4.17 5.27
N VAL A 251 2.66 3.78 4.06
CA VAL A 251 3.85 4.30 3.38
C VAL A 251 3.47 4.88 2.03
N GLY A 252 3.61 6.19 1.87
CA GLY A 252 3.48 6.91 0.61
C GLY A 252 4.82 7.00 -0.12
N LEU A 253 4.80 7.06 -1.45
CA LEU A 253 5.98 7.09 -2.31
C LEU A 253 6.05 8.37 -3.13
N VAL A 254 7.12 9.16 -2.95
CA VAL A 254 7.39 10.34 -3.78
C VAL A 254 7.72 9.94 -5.22
N THR A 255 8.60 8.96 -5.40
CA THR A 255 8.88 8.36 -6.71
C THR A 255 8.53 6.88 -6.70
N LYS A 256 7.99 6.37 -7.83
CA LYS A 256 7.47 5.01 -7.95
C LYS A 256 8.35 4.17 -8.89
N HIS A 257 7.88 3.96 -10.10
CA HIS A 257 8.48 3.06 -11.09
C HIS A 257 9.44 3.83 -12.01
N ILE A 258 10.53 4.33 -11.47
CA ILE A 258 11.61 4.99 -12.22
C ILE A 258 12.95 4.31 -11.90
N PRO A 259 13.93 4.38 -12.82
CA PRO A 259 15.29 3.91 -12.55
C PRO A 259 15.90 4.59 -11.32
N VAL A 260 16.71 3.86 -10.54
CA VAL A 260 17.41 4.41 -9.37
C VAL A 260 18.24 5.64 -9.71
N SER A 261 18.87 5.67 -10.89
CA SER A 261 19.65 6.81 -11.40
C SER A 261 18.84 8.10 -11.61
N GLU A 262 17.51 8.01 -11.69
CA GLU A 262 16.62 9.14 -11.93
C GLU A 262 16.01 9.70 -10.64
N ILE A 263 16.16 9.02 -9.50
CA ILE A 263 15.45 9.36 -8.25
C ILE A 263 15.82 10.77 -7.79
N SER A 264 17.10 11.07 -7.63
CA SER A 264 17.57 12.38 -7.14
C SER A 264 17.05 13.53 -7.99
N ARG A 265 16.99 13.34 -9.34
CA ARG A 265 16.47 14.35 -10.27
C ARG A 265 14.95 14.47 -10.29
N SER A 266 14.24 13.42 -9.81
CA SER A 266 12.79 13.33 -9.83
C SER A 266 12.12 13.82 -8.55
N ILE A 267 12.89 14.08 -7.49
CA ILE A 267 12.38 14.71 -6.28
C ILE A 267 12.53 16.23 -6.38
N SER A 268 11.52 16.95 -5.91
CA SER A 268 11.59 18.40 -5.74
C SER A 268 10.85 18.83 -4.49
N ARG A 269 11.15 20.02 -4.00
CA ARG A 269 10.48 20.62 -2.85
C ARG A 269 8.96 20.64 -3.05
N GLU A 270 8.50 21.13 -4.21
CA GLU A 270 7.09 21.29 -4.56
C GLU A 270 6.39 19.92 -4.60
N LYS A 271 7.06 18.90 -5.16
CA LYS A 271 6.51 17.54 -5.21
C LYS A 271 6.35 16.95 -3.81
N ILE A 272 7.36 17.06 -2.96
CA ILE A 272 7.31 16.55 -1.59
C ILE A 272 6.20 17.25 -0.79
N VAL A 273 6.06 18.57 -0.93
CA VAL A 273 4.99 19.33 -0.26
C VAL A 273 3.60 18.86 -0.72
N ARG A 274 3.38 18.70 -2.03
CA ARG A 274 2.11 18.17 -2.56
C ARG A 274 1.81 16.75 -2.05
N ASP A 275 2.82 15.88 -2.06
CA ASP A 275 2.67 14.50 -1.58
C ASP A 275 2.36 14.48 -0.07
N LEU A 276 2.96 15.38 0.72
CA LEU A 276 2.63 15.57 2.14
C LEU A 276 1.21 16.09 2.36
N GLN A 277 0.74 17.03 1.54
CA GLN A 277 -0.64 17.52 1.57
C GLN A 277 -1.62 16.38 1.27
N THR A 278 -1.34 15.60 0.22
CA THR A 278 -2.15 14.43 -0.15
C THR A 278 -2.12 13.38 0.95
N MET A 279 -0.96 13.08 1.51
CA MET A 279 -0.82 12.11 2.60
C MET A 279 -1.59 12.54 3.86
N ARG A 280 -1.47 13.83 4.26
CA ARG A 280 -2.23 14.37 5.38
C ARG A 280 -3.73 14.25 5.16
N ARG A 281 -4.23 14.67 3.99
CA ARG A 281 -5.65 14.55 3.63
C ARG A 281 -6.10 13.11 3.70
N THR A 282 -5.35 12.20 3.11
CA THR A 282 -5.60 10.76 3.13
C THR A 282 -5.68 10.20 4.56
N LEU A 283 -4.73 10.55 5.42
CA LEU A 283 -4.74 10.07 6.81
C LEU A 283 -5.97 10.58 7.58
N ILE A 284 -6.44 11.78 7.28
CA ILE A 284 -7.64 12.36 7.91
C ILE A 284 -8.93 11.77 7.32
N GLU A 285 -9.08 11.86 6.00
CA GLU A 285 -10.36 11.57 5.32
C GLU A 285 -10.56 10.07 5.07
N ASP A 286 -9.48 9.35 4.72
CA ASP A 286 -9.54 7.95 4.34
C ASP A 286 -9.26 6.99 5.52
N PHE A 287 -8.50 7.44 6.52
CA PHE A 287 -8.16 6.63 7.71
C PHE A 287 -8.72 7.18 9.03
N GLY A 288 -9.40 8.33 9.03
CA GLY A 288 -10.05 8.89 10.21
C GLY A 288 -9.09 9.37 11.31
N ILE A 289 -7.82 9.65 10.97
CA ILE A 289 -6.79 10.02 11.94
C ILE A 289 -6.79 11.53 12.16
N VAL A 290 -7.05 11.95 13.39
CA VAL A 290 -7.04 13.38 13.78
C VAL A 290 -5.59 13.82 14.04
N GLU A 291 -5.16 14.93 13.41
CA GLU A 291 -3.82 15.51 13.54
C GLU A 291 -2.68 14.50 13.23
N PRO A 292 -2.67 13.87 12.03
CA PRO A 292 -1.74 12.83 11.69
C PRO A 292 -0.30 13.32 11.68
N ARG A 293 0.61 12.50 12.21
CA ARG A 293 2.05 12.71 12.25
C ARG A 293 2.69 11.92 11.11
N ILE A 294 3.44 12.59 10.25
CA ILE A 294 4.06 12.00 9.05
C ILE A 294 5.57 12.01 9.20
N ALA A 295 6.21 10.85 9.14
CA ALA A 295 7.65 10.74 9.03
C ALA A 295 8.07 10.90 7.56
N VAL A 296 9.03 11.78 7.28
CA VAL A 296 9.63 11.96 5.97
C VAL A 296 11.00 11.30 5.98
N MET A 297 11.22 10.37 5.05
CA MET A 297 12.50 9.69 4.95
C MET A 297 13.52 10.57 4.22
N ALA A 298 14.79 10.42 4.58
CA ALA A 298 15.90 10.96 3.82
C ALA A 298 16.05 10.21 2.49
N LEU A 299 16.70 10.79 1.51
CA LEU A 299 17.10 10.10 0.29
C LEU A 299 18.41 9.32 0.50
N ASN A 300 19.40 10.00 1.11
CA ASN A 300 20.75 9.49 1.23
C ASN A 300 21.00 8.74 2.56
N PRO A 301 21.99 7.85 2.61
CA PRO A 301 22.43 7.23 3.86
C PRO A 301 22.72 8.29 4.95
N HIS A 302 22.41 7.97 6.20
CA HIS A 302 22.61 8.86 7.35
C HIS A 302 22.00 10.26 7.20
N ALA A 303 20.92 10.36 6.40
CA ALA A 303 20.29 11.64 6.06
C ALA A 303 21.27 12.67 5.47
N GLY A 304 22.16 12.22 4.57
CA GLY A 304 23.14 13.05 3.87
C GLY A 304 24.36 13.45 4.69
N ASP A 305 24.41 13.13 6.00
CA ASP A 305 25.52 13.46 6.92
C ASP A 305 26.03 14.91 6.76
N GLY A 306 25.10 15.87 6.82
CA GLY A 306 25.41 17.28 6.71
C GLY A 306 25.89 17.72 5.31
N GLY A 307 25.57 16.98 4.26
CA GLY A 307 25.96 17.23 2.87
C GLY A 307 27.18 16.42 2.40
N LEU A 308 27.77 15.59 3.26
CA LEU A 308 28.91 14.74 2.89
C LEU A 308 28.49 13.61 1.92
N LEU A 309 27.28 13.08 2.08
CA LEU A 309 26.76 11.96 1.31
C LEU A 309 25.63 12.37 0.35
N GLY A 310 25.57 13.65 -0.02
CA GLY A 310 24.53 14.24 -0.87
C GLY A 310 23.91 15.46 -0.22
N THR A 311 23.35 16.37 -1.03
CA THR A 311 22.81 17.66 -0.56
C THR A 311 21.28 17.72 -0.60
N GLU A 312 20.62 16.67 -1.11
CA GLU A 312 19.17 16.65 -1.32
C GLU A 312 18.39 16.86 -0.01
N GLU A 313 18.93 16.40 1.13
CA GLU A 313 18.32 16.62 2.44
C GLU A 313 18.31 18.10 2.80
N GLU A 314 19.42 18.80 2.59
CA GLU A 314 19.58 20.22 2.94
C GLU A 314 18.85 21.14 1.95
N GLU A 315 18.95 20.82 0.65
CA GLU A 315 18.48 21.71 -0.43
C GLU A 315 17.00 21.47 -0.79
N ILE A 316 16.49 20.25 -0.60
CA ILE A 316 15.15 19.86 -1.06
C ILE A 316 14.26 19.39 0.09
N ILE A 317 14.68 18.36 0.85
CA ILE A 317 13.78 17.64 1.76
C ILE A 317 13.48 18.46 3.02
N LYS A 318 14.49 19.00 3.68
CA LYS A 318 14.30 19.87 4.87
C LYS A 318 13.48 21.12 4.54
N PRO A 319 13.76 21.88 3.46
CA PRO A 319 12.91 22.98 3.06
C PRO A 319 11.45 22.58 2.80
N ALA A 320 11.21 21.40 2.19
CA ALA A 320 9.84 20.90 1.98
C ALA A 320 9.13 20.60 3.31
N ILE A 321 9.82 20.00 4.28
CA ILE A 321 9.27 19.72 5.63
C ILE A 321 8.93 21.03 6.34
N VAL A 322 9.81 22.03 6.30
CA VAL A 322 9.58 23.34 6.93
C VAL A 322 8.37 24.04 6.30
N GLU A 323 8.25 24.00 4.97
CA GLU A 323 7.10 24.58 4.27
C GLU A 323 5.80 23.86 4.63
N ALA A 324 5.78 22.51 4.63
CA ALA A 324 4.63 21.71 5.02
C ALA A 324 4.22 22.01 6.47
N TYR A 325 5.18 22.15 7.38
CA TYR A 325 4.90 22.52 8.78
C TYR A 325 4.27 23.91 8.88
N GLY A 326 4.74 24.88 8.09
CA GLY A 326 4.11 26.20 7.97
C GLY A 326 2.66 26.17 7.48
N GLN A 327 2.28 25.12 6.74
CA GLN A 327 0.91 24.85 6.30
C GLN A 327 0.09 24.01 7.32
N GLY A 328 0.63 23.75 8.51
CA GLY A 328 -0.04 22.98 9.56
C GLY A 328 0.00 21.46 9.34
N ILE A 329 0.96 20.96 8.56
CA ILE A 329 1.18 19.52 8.36
C ILE A 329 2.26 19.08 9.36
N LEU A 330 1.94 18.12 10.22
CA LEU A 330 2.88 17.58 11.20
C LEU A 330 3.84 16.60 10.53
N ALA A 331 4.75 17.14 9.72
CA ALA A 331 5.81 16.41 9.03
C ALA A 331 7.12 16.50 9.82
N PHE A 332 7.79 15.38 10.00
CA PHE A 332 9.01 15.24 10.80
C PHE A 332 10.10 14.52 10.00
N GLY A 333 11.35 14.93 10.16
CA GLY A 333 12.49 14.32 9.47
C GLY A 333 13.48 15.37 8.95
N PRO A 334 14.29 15.05 7.94
CA PRO A 334 14.37 13.74 7.27
C PRO A 334 15.00 12.67 8.15
N PHE A 335 14.45 11.45 8.12
CA PHE A 335 14.97 10.32 8.88
C PHE A 335 15.76 9.37 7.98
N ALA A 336 16.93 8.91 8.43
CA ALA A 336 17.60 7.80 7.80
C ALA A 336 16.71 6.54 7.86
N ALA A 337 16.57 5.84 6.73
CA ALA A 337 15.62 4.74 6.59
C ALA A 337 15.88 3.60 7.57
N ASP A 338 17.15 3.20 7.71
CA ASP A 338 17.58 2.16 8.63
C ASP A 338 17.24 2.51 10.09
N GLY A 339 17.54 3.74 10.52
CA GLY A 339 17.26 4.22 11.87
C GLY A 339 15.77 4.32 12.19
N LEU A 340 14.93 4.68 11.19
CA LEU A 340 13.48 4.76 11.37
C LEU A 340 12.86 3.38 11.62
N PHE A 341 13.30 2.36 10.88
CA PHE A 341 12.71 1.01 10.96
C PHE A 341 13.37 0.13 12.03
N ALA A 342 14.70 0.17 12.20
CA ALA A 342 15.44 -0.75 13.06
C ALA A 342 15.02 -0.73 14.53
N GLY A 343 14.60 0.42 15.06
CA GLY A 343 14.19 0.55 16.47
C GLY A 343 12.68 0.61 16.70
N GLY A 344 11.86 0.25 15.69
CA GLY A 344 10.41 0.43 15.77
C GLY A 344 9.99 1.90 15.79
N GLY A 345 10.87 2.81 15.38
CA GLY A 345 10.63 4.26 15.38
C GLY A 345 9.44 4.66 14.52
N TYR A 346 9.15 3.87 13.48
CA TYR A 346 8.01 4.04 12.57
C TYR A 346 6.65 4.03 13.31
N ALA A 347 6.52 3.27 14.38
CA ALA A 347 5.26 3.16 15.13
C ALA A 347 4.83 4.46 15.84
N ARG A 348 5.69 5.49 15.88
CA ARG A 348 5.37 6.81 16.41
C ARG A 348 4.67 7.74 15.42
N TYR A 349 4.51 7.30 14.18
CA TYR A 349 3.96 8.07 13.08
C TYR A 349 2.77 7.35 12.47
N ASP A 350 1.79 8.13 12.00
CA ASP A 350 0.58 7.62 11.38
C ASP A 350 0.78 7.31 9.90
N GLY A 351 1.79 7.95 9.30
CA GLY A 351 2.21 7.72 7.93
C GLY A 351 3.69 8.00 7.72
N ILE A 352 4.27 7.40 6.70
CA ILE A 352 5.65 7.57 6.28
C ILE A 352 5.66 8.01 4.82
N LEU A 353 6.43 9.03 4.47
CA LEU A 353 6.68 9.42 3.09
C LEU A 353 8.10 9.01 2.71
N ALA A 354 8.22 8.00 1.85
CA ALA A 354 9.49 7.50 1.32
C ALA A 354 9.84 8.19 0.00
N MET A 355 11.12 8.44 -0.23
CA MET A 355 11.59 9.13 -1.43
C MET A 355 11.50 8.25 -2.68
N TYR A 356 11.66 6.93 -2.55
CA TYR A 356 11.61 6.01 -3.67
C TYR A 356 11.04 4.64 -3.28
N HIS A 357 10.70 3.87 -4.30
CA HIS A 357 9.95 2.62 -4.22
C HIS A 357 10.53 1.63 -3.20
N ASP A 358 11.77 1.16 -3.37
CA ASP A 358 12.30 0.09 -2.51
C ASP A 358 12.62 0.57 -1.10
N GLN A 359 12.89 1.87 -0.91
CA GLN A 359 13.06 2.46 0.42
C GLN A 359 11.80 2.28 1.29
N GLY A 360 10.63 2.42 0.68
CA GLY A 360 9.35 2.24 1.35
C GLY A 360 8.88 0.79 1.37
N LEU A 361 8.96 0.10 0.23
CA LEU A 361 8.33 -1.21 0.06
C LEU A 361 9.11 -2.37 0.67
N ALA A 362 10.42 -2.35 0.67
CA ALA A 362 11.20 -3.43 1.28
C ALA A 362 10.90 -3.59 2.77
N PRO A 363 10.97 -2.53 3.61
CA PRO A 363 10.59 -2.65 5.00
C PRO A 363 9.07 -2.88 5.18
N PHE A 364 8.22 -2.26 4.34
CA PHE A 364 6.77 -2.48 4.41
C PHE A 364 6.42 -3.97 4.24
N LYS A 365 6.88 -4.60 3.16
CA LYS A 365 6.60 -6.01 2.87
C LYS A 365 7.20 -6.98 3.87
N SER A 366 8.32 -6.61 4.48
CA SER A 366 8.92 -7.39 5.56
C SER A 366 8.09 -7.38 6.85
N LEU A 367 7.36 -6.29 7.12
CA LEU A 367 6.51 -6.12 8.29
C LEU A 367 5.05 -6.51 8.04
N SER A 368 4.57 -6.38 6.80
CA SER A 368 3.16 -6.56 6.40
C SER A 368 3.08 -7.21 5.02
N PRO A 369 3.31 -8.54 4.92
CA PRO A 369 3.35 -9.25 3.64
C PRO A 369 2.00 -9.31 2.92
N ASP A 370 0.90 -9.13 3.64
CA ASP A 370 -0.48 -9.12 3.16
C ASP A 370 -1.06 -7.69 3.01
N GLY A 371 -0.17 -6.72 2.82
CA GLY A 371 -0.51 -5.31 2.66
C GLY A 371 -1.41 -5.00 1.47
N VAL A 372 -1.93 -3.79 1.46
CA VAL A 372 -2.82 -3.26 0.43
C VAL A 372 -2.17 -2.07 -0.26
N ASN A 373 -2.24 -2.03 -1.57
CA ASN A 373 -1.90 -0.84 -2.35
C ASN A 373 -3.15 0.02 -2.52
N PHE A 374 -3.15 1.20 -1.90
CA PHE A 374 -4.18 2.21 -2.01
C PHE A 374 -3.72 3.34 -2.94
N THR A 375 -4.55 3.71 -3.92
CA THR A 375 -4.31 4.89 -4.75
C THR A 375 -4.98 6.10 -4.08
N ALA A 376 -4.24 6.75 -3.21
CA ALA A 376 -4.69 7.93 -2.48
C ALA A 376 -4.77 9.17 -3.38
N GLY A 377 -5.46 10.22 -2.93
CA GLY A 377 -5.53 11.50 -3.62
C GLY A 377 -6.54 11.59 -4.76
N LEU A 378 -7.13 10.48 -5.18
CA LEU A 378 -8.18 10.46 -6.20
C LEU A 378 -9.58 10.72 -5.59
N SER A 379 -10.49 11.27 -6.39
CA SER A 379 -11.89 11.53 -6.01
C SER A 379 -12.67 10.25 -5.68
N LYS A 380 -12.26 9.11 -6.24
CA LYS A 380 -12.86 7.79 -6.03
C LYS A 380 -11.88 6.86 -5.32
N VAL A 381 -12.40 5.86 -4.61
CA VAL A 381 -11.60 4.90 -3.87
C VAL A 381 -11.17 3.75 -4.76
N ARG A 382 -9.86 3.50 -4.82
CA ARG A 382 -9.32 2.31 -5.45
C ARG A 382 -8.26 1.66 -4.58
N THR A 383 -8.42 0.37 -4.33
CA THR A 383 -7.44 -0.49 -3.64
C THR A 383 -7.03 -1.66 -4.52
N SER A 384 -5.94 -2.31 -4.18
CA SER A 384 -5.53 -3.58 -4.80
C SER A 384 -4.68 -4.40 -3.84
N PRO A 385 -4.64 -5.73 -4.00
CA PRO A 385 -3.62 -6.53 -3.34
C PRO A 385 -2.22 -6.10 -3.77
N ASP A 386 -1.24 -6.30 -2.87
CA ASP A 386 0.17 -5.93 -3.10
C ASP A 386 0.99 -7.11 -3.64
N HIS A 387 0.47 -7.76 -4.68
CA HIS A 387 1.16 -8.83 -5.43
C HIS A 387 0.91 -8.69 -6.93
N GLY A 388 1.71 -9.40 -7.74
CA GLY A 388 1.58 -9.46 -9.20
C GLY A 388 0.67 -10.59 -9.67
N THR A 389 0.74 -10.88 -10.97
CA THR A 389 0.00 -11.95 -11.65
C THR A 389 0.39 -13.35 -11.22
N ALA A 390 1.62 -13.54 -10.69
CA ALA A 390 2.16 -14.81 -10.18
C ALA A 390 1.86 -15.99 -11.11
N PHE A 391 2.23 -15.86 -12.38
CA PHE A 391 1.99 -16.86 -13.42
C PHE A 391 2.57 -18.24 -13.08
N ASP A 392 3.65 -18.29 -12.30
CA ASP A 392 4.31 -19.51 -11.85
C ASP A 392 3.44 -20.42 -10.98
N ILE A 393 2.44 -19.85 -10.26
CA ILE A 393 1.51 -20.61 -9.43
C ILE A 393 0.05 -20.51 -9.90
N ALA A 394 -0.22 -19.79 -10.99
CA ALA A 394 -1.58 -19.61 -11.49
C ALA A 394 -2.22 -20.96 -11.85
N GLY A 395 -3.45 -21.16 -11.40
CA GLY A 395 -4.20 -22.40 -11.64
C GLY A 395 -3.73 -23.61 -10.82
N GLN A 396 -2.86 -23.43 -9.81
CA GLN A 396 -2.37 -24.52 -8.97
C GLN A 396 -3.07 -24.58 -7.58
N ASP A 397 -4.06 -23.76 -7.35
CA ASP A 397 -4.77 -23.63 -6.05
C ASP A 397 -3.85 -23.27 -4.86
N LYS A 398 -2.74 -22.56 -5.13
CA LYS A 398 -1.72 -22.19 -4.15
C LYS A 398 -1.76 -20.72 -3.73
N ALA A 399 -2.46 -19.86 -4.50
CA ALA A 399 -2.48 -18.44 -4.20
C ALA A 399 -3.22 -18.16 -2.89
N ASP A 400 -2.61 -17.31 -2.05
CA ASP A 400 -3.23 -16.81 -0.83
C ASP A 400 -4.10 -15.58 -1.16
N ALA A 401 -5.35 -15.62 -0.74
CA ALA A 401 -6.31 -14.55 -0.95
C ALA A 401 -6.31 -13.47 0.15
N GLN A 402 -5.41 -13.52 1.12
CA GLN A 402 -5.47 -12.61 2.27
C GLN A 402 -5.30 -11.15 1.85
N SER A 403 -4.33 -10.85 0.98
CA SER A 403 -4.12 -9.49 0.47
C SER A 403 -5.34 -8.98 -0.34
N MET A 404 -6.05 -9.86 -1.08
CA MET A 404 -7.30 -9.51 -1.77
C MET A 404 -8.44 -9.20 -0.77
N ARG A 405 -8.59 -10.00 0.29
CA ARG A 405 -9.57 -9.72 1.36
C ARG A 405 -9.26 -8.38 2.03
N ASN A 406 -7.99 -8.14 2.37
CA ASN A 406 -7.56 -6.88 2.97
C ASN A 406 -7.82 -5.69 2.04
N ALA A 407 -7.65 -5.85 0.72
CA ALA A 407 -7.97 -4.81 -0.26
C ALA A 407 -9.47 -4.49 -0.29
N ILE A 408 -10.33 -5.50 -0.17
CA ILE A 408 -11.80 -5.31 -0.08
C ILE A 408 -12.16 -4.61 1.24
N TYR A 409 -11.61 -5.05 2.37
CA TYR A 409 -11.86 -4.42 3.68
C TYR A 409 -11.39 -2.97 3.69
N ALA A 410 -10.18 -2.69 3.20
CA ALA A 410 -9.68 -1.32 3.09
C ALA A 410 -10.58 -0.44 2.21
N ALA A 411 -11.12 -0.96 1.10
CA ALA A 411 -12.05 -0.23 0.26
C ALA A 411 -13.34 0.14 1.01
N ILE A 412 -13.90 -0.79 1.79
CA ILE A 412 -15.10 -0.57 2.62
C ILE A 412 -14.83 0.51 3.67
N ASP A 413 -13.73 0.37 4.42
CA ASP A 413 -13.37 1.28 5.51
C ASP A 413 -13.11 2.71 5.00
N ILE A 414 -12.35 2.84 3.90
CA ILE A 414 -12.03 4.14 3.30
C ILE A 414 -13.30 4.85 2.81
N VAL A 415 -14.23 4.13 2.15
CA VAL A 415 -15.52 4.74 1.74
C VAL A 415 -16.31 5.16 2.96
N GLY A 416 -16.34 4.32 4.00
CA GLY A 416 -16.99 4.64 5.28
C GLY A 416 -16.43 5.91 5.92
N HIS A 417 -15.10 6.02 6.02
CA HIS A 417 -14.42 7.20 6.58
C HIS A 417 -14.69 8.46 5.74
N ARG A 418 -14.61 8.40 4.41
CA ARG A 418 -14.93 9.54 3.52
C ARG A 418 -16.37 10.03 3.71
N ARG A 419 -17.34 9.09 3.79
CA ARG A 419 -18.74 9.44 4.04
C ARG A 419 -18.93 10.09 5.42
N ALA A 420 -18.27 9.54 6.45
CA ALA A 420 -18.29 10.10 7.79
C ALA A 420 -17.65 11.49 7.83
N TRP A 421 -16.48 11.65 7.20
CA TRP A 421 -15.79 12.95 7.08
C TRP A 421 -16.65 13.99 6.39
N THR A 422 -17.25 13.66 5.23
CA THR A 422 -18.16 14.57 4.51
C THR A 422 -19.32 15.02 5.38
N ARG A 423 -19.93 14.10 6.14
CA ARG A 423 -21.04 14.40 7.05
C ARG A 423 -20.60 15.31 8.21
N TRP A 424 -19.46 15.04 8.83
CA TRP A 424 -18.98 15.81 9.98
C TRP A 424 -18.42 17.18 9.58
N SER A 425 -17.84 17.31 8.40
CA SER A 425 -17.29 18.56 7.90
C SER A 425 -18.32 19.47 7.23
N ALA A 426 -19.56 19.01 7.00
CA ALA A 426 -20.61 19.79 6.35
C ALA A 426 -21.06 20.99 7.21
N ASP A 427 -21.05 20.84 8.55
CA ASP A 427 -21.41 21.91 9.49
C ASP A 427 -20.40 21.94 10.65
N PRO A 428 -19.19 22.47 10.42
CA PRO A 428 -18.17 22.54 11.46
C PRO A 428 -18.53 23.56 12.52
N LEU A 429 -18.36 23.22 13.80
CA LEU A 429 -18.49 24.17 14.89
C LEU A 429 -17.61 25.40 14.65
N PRO A 430 -18.12 26.62 14.82
CA PRO A 430 -17.34 27.83 14.68
C PRO A 430 -16.13 27.79 15.64
N ARG A 431 -14.96 28.08 15.11
CA ARG A 431 -13.74 28.18 15.89
C ARG A 431 -13.92 29.30 16.91
N ALA A 432 -13.94 28.99 18.21
CA ALA A 432 -13.93 30.04 19.24
C ALA A 432 -12.65 30.85 19.01
N GLU A 433 -12.83 32.15 18.69
CA GLU A 433 -11.72 33.08 18.71
C GLU A 433 -11.23 33.13 20.15
N ARG A 434 -9.99 32.68 20.40
CA ARG A 434 -9.32 32.95 21.65
C ARG A 434 -9.18 34.44 21.74
N GLU A 435 -10.07 35.09 22.52
CA GLU A 435 -9.80 36.45 23.01
C GLU A 435 -8.38 36.42 23.56
N ARG A 436 -7.45 37.06 22.87
CA ARG A 436 -6.15 37.37 23.42
C ARG A 436 -6.44 38.30 24.61
N ASN A 437 -6.47 37.69 25.82
CA ASN A 437 -6.59 38.45 27.04
C ASN A 437 -5.41 39.42 27.13
N ASN A 438 -5.65 40.63 26.70
CA ASN A 438 -4.74 41.79 26.81
C ASN A 438 -4.56 42.25 28.27
N ARG A 439 -4.83 41.34 29.24
CA ARG A 439 -4.68 41.61 30.68
C ARG A 439 -3.27 41.51 31.21
N ASP A 440 -2.32 40.96 30.43
CA ASP A 440 -0.92 40.79 30.91
C ASP A 440 0.00 41.99 30.63
N SER A 441 -0.43 42.98 29.84
CA SER A 441 0.38 44.16 29.59
C SER A 441 0.17 45.30 30.61
N SER A 442 -0.99 45.36 31.29
CA SER A 442 -1.28 46.40 32.29
C SER A 442 -0.76 46.05 33.70
N ALA A 443 -0.45 44.78 33.98
CA ALA A 443 0.05 44.36 35.29
C ALA A 443 1.59 44.52 35.45
N ARG A 444 2.32 44.67 34.37
CA ARG A 444 3.80 44.84 34.40
C ARG A 444 4.26 46.30 34.48
N GLU A 445 3.37 47.28 34.32
CA GLU A 445 3.73 48.71 34.34
C GLU A 445 3.59 49.35 35.73
N GLN A 446 2.96 48.65 36.69
CA GLN A 446 2.69 49.21 38.02
C GLN A 446 3.62 48.77 39.15
N THR A 447 4.73 48.03 38.90
CA THR A 447 5.70 47.63 39.92
C THR A 447 7.14 47.96 39.53
N ARG A 448 7.43 49.26 39.31
CA ARG A 448 8.77 49.78 39.36
C ARG A 448 8.91 50.64 40.60
N PRO A 449 9.57 50.21 41.68
CA PRO A 449 9.83 51.11 42.79
C PRO A 449 10.92 52.09 42.32
N GLU A 450 10.62 53.41 42.52
CA GLU A 450 11.62 54.48 42.46
C GLU A 450 12.73 54.20 43.45
N ARG A 451 13.95 54.01 42.95
CA ARG A 451 15.13 54.11 43.79
C ARG A 451 15.53 55.56 43.89
N GLU A 452 15.19 56.19 45.01
CA GLU A 452 15.80 57.43 45.47
C GLU A 452 17.30 57.28 45.70
N ARG A 453 18.01 58.31 45.48
CA ARG A 453 19.45 58.61 45.46
C ARG A 453 20.24 58.18 46.70
#